data_272af1d03f8d8321ef012a62c1e53c08
#
_entry.id   272af1d03f8d8321ef012a62c1e53c08
#
_cell.length_a   1.000
_cell.length_b   1.000
_cell.length_c   1.000
_cell.angle_alpha   90.00
_cell.angle_beta   90.00
_cell.angle_gamma   90.00
#
_symmetry.space_group_name_H-M   'P 1'
#
loop_
_entity.id
_entity.type
_entity.pdbx_description
1 polymer ?
#
loop_
_entity_poly.entity_id
_entity_poly.type
_entity_poly.pdbx_seq_one_letter_code
_entity_poly.pdbx_strand_id
1 'polypeptide(L)'
;DSCPDTCCAGWQIVIDEDSLERYGNEKSEFGKRLRNSIDWEEECFYQNNRRCAFLNDENLCDLYKALGPDSLCDTCRLYPRHTEEYEGLRELSLSLSCPEAARIILSCKEPVRFLEEETDEEDDFEEFDFMMFSQLEDTRDVLFRILQNRELPLQERMTAAEQLAEQYQICMEEQREYDIDDLLRKYEKHLEEGTLSECVAESLAEKGVDAASFHAYDRQVKELAVLRGLERLRPEWDT
;
A
#
# COMPACT_ATOMS: atom_id res chain seq x y z
N ASP A 1 -9.55 -21.94 -2.52
CA ASP A 1 -10.36 -22.74 -1.61
C ASP A 1 -9.80 -22.85 -0.18
N SER A 2 -8.57 -22.42 0.06
CA SER A 2 -7.91 -22.46 1.38
C SER A 2 -7.69 -21.08 2.01
N CYS A 3 -8.15 -20.02 1.37
CA CYS A 3 -8.04 -18.67 1.92
C CYS A 3 -8.92 -18.54 3.17
N PRO A 4 -8.41 -18.02 4.29
CA PRO A 4 -9.17 -17.90 5.53
C PRO A 4 -10.22 -16.77 5.48
N ASP A 5 -10.20 -15.94 4.46
CA ASP A 5 -11.07 -14.79 4.28
C ASP A 5 -11.53 -14.62 2.83
N THR A 6 -12.25 -13.54 2.54
CA THR A 6 -12.74 -13.25 1.20
C THR A 6 -12.36 -11.82 0.79
N CYS A 7 -11.83 -11.67 -0.43
CA CYS A 7 -11.63 -10.38 -1.08
C CYS A 7 -12.92 -9.76 -1.66
N CYS A 8 -14.05 -10.44 -1.55
CA CYS A 8 -15.35 -10.00 -2.08
C CYS A 8 -16.24 -9.34 -1.03
N ALA A 9 -15.65 -8.82 0.06
CA ALA A 9 -16.39 -8.16 1.13
C ALA A 9 -15.65 -6.94 1.67
N GLY A 10 -16.41 -5.93 2.12
CA GLY A 10 -15.89 -4.78 2.85
C GLY A 10 -15.54 -3.56 2.00
N TRP A 11 -15.48 -3.67 0.69
CA TRP A 11 -15.12 -2.57 -0.22
C TRP A 11 -15.87 -2.68 -1.56
N GLN A 12 -15.97 -1.55 -2.27
CA GLN A 12 -16.63 -1.47 -3.56
C GLN A 12 -15.73 -2.08 -4.64
N ILE A 13 -16.28 -3.00 -5.43
CA ILE A 13 -15.54 -3.66 -6.51
C ILE A 13 -15.93 -2.95 -7.81
N VAL A 14 -15.05 -2.08 -8.29
CA VAL A 14 -15.19 -1.37 -9.55
C VAL A 14 -14.92 -2.32 -10.72
N ILE A 15 -15.67 -2.16 -11.80
CA ILE A 15 -15.63 -2.98 -13.01
C ILE A 15 -15.05 -2.14 -14.13
N ASP A 16 -14.06 -2.64 -14.83
CA ASP A 16 -13.47 -2.02 -16.00
C ASP A 16 -14.46 -2.02 -17.20
N GLU A 17 -14.25 -1.08 -18.13
CA GLU A 17 -15.13 -0.85 -19.28
C GLU A 17 -15.31 -2.10 -20.16
N ASP A 18 -14.23 -2.81 -20.45
CA ASP A 18 -14.24 -4.04 -21.25
C ASP A 18 -15.06 -5.14 -20.57
N SER A 19 -14.97 -5.23 -19.25
CA SER A 19 -15.78 -6.16 -18.46
C SER A 19 -17.24 -5.78 -18.41
N LEU A 20 -17.56 -4.49 -18.31
CA LEU A 20 -18.94 -3.99 -18.39
C LEU A 20 -19.57 -4.33 -19.73
N GLU A 21 -18.87 -4.09 -20.84
CA GLU A 21 -19.36 -4.46 -22.16
C GLU A 21 -19.59 -5.98 -22.28
N ARG A 22 -18.64 -6.78 -21.82
CA ARG A 22 -18.73 -8.24 -21.79
C ARG A 22 -19.91 -8.72 -20.96
N TYR A 23 -20.14 -8.13 -19.78
CA TYR A 23 -21.25 -8.47 -18.87
C TYR A 23 -22.61 -8.07 -19.45
N GLY A 24 -22.68 -6.93 -20.12
CA GLY A 24 -23.87 -6.47 -20.82
C GLY A 24 -24.31 -7.46 -21.93
N ASN A 25 -23.34 -8.03 -22.62
CA ASN A 25 -23.55 -8.94 -23.74
C ASN A 25 -23.69 -10.42 -23.35
N GLU A 26 -23.54 -10.79 -22.06
CA GLU A 26 -23.60 -12.17 -21.57
C GLU A 26 -25.00 -12.79 -21.82
N LYS A 27 -25.05 -13.90 -22.57
CA LYS A 27 -26.30 -14.54 -23.04
C LYS A 27 -26.66 -15.83 -22.30
N SER A 28 -25.78 -16.31 -21.42
CA SER A 28 -26.06 -17.50 -20.59
C SER A 28 -27.23 -17.27 -19.64
N GLU A 29 -27.74 -18.32 -19.03
CA GLU A 29 -28.74 -18.23 -17.97
C GLU A 29 -28.28 -17.35 -16.81
N PHE A 30 -26.98 -17.33 -16.53
CA PHE A 30 -26.36 -16.50 -15.49
C PHE A 30 -26.35 -15.00 -15.88
N GLY A 31 -26.37 -14.66 -17.16
CA GLY A 31 -26.27 -13.29 -17.65
C GLY A 31 -27.36 -12.34 -17.12
N LYS A 32 -28.58 -12.85 -16.86
CA LYS A 32 -29.64 -12.03 -16.23
C LYS A 32 -29.28 -11.65 -14.78
N ARG A 33 -28.77 -12.61 -13.99
CA ARG A 33 -28.31 -12.33 -12.62
C ARG A 33 -27.14 -11.37 -12.66
N LEU A 34 -26.20 -11.57 -13.58
CA LEU A 34 -25.03 -10.73 -13.74
C LEU A 34 -25.43 -9.27 -13.96
N ARG A 35 -26.26 -8.96 -14.95
CA ARG A 35 -26.71 -7.60 -15.23
C ARG A 35 -27.50 -6.96 -14.10
N ASN A 36 -28.27 -7.73 -13.32
CA ASN A 36 -29.04 -7.24 -12.19
C ASN A 36 -28.17 -7.05 -10.91
N SER A 37 -26.94 -7.50 -10.92
CA SER A 37 -26.01 -7.41 -9.81
C SER A 37 -24.94 -6.32 -10.00
N ILE A 38 -25.09 -5.49 -11.03
CA ILE A 38 -24.20 -4.39 -11.38
C ILE A 38 -24.94 -3.06 -11.21
N ASP A 39 -24.30 -2.14 -10.54
CA ASP A 39 -24.64 -0.71 -10.61
C ASP A 39 -23.94 -0.15 -11.85
N TRP A 40 -24.73 0.13 -12.89
CA TRP A 40 -24.23 0.59 -14.17
C TRP A 40 -23.89 2.09 -14.19
N GLU A 41 -24.33 2.86 -13.18
CA GLU A 41 -23.98 4.27 -13.03
C GLU A 41 -22.65 4.43 -12.28
N GLU A 42 -22.46 3.60 -11.24
CA GLU A 42 -21.24 3.60 -10.43
C GLU A 42 -20.19 2.54 -10.94
N GLU A 43 -20.53 1.82 -11.99
CA GLU A 43 -19.66 0.83 -12.63
C GLU A 43 -19.09 -0.20 -11.64
N CYS A 44 -19.91 -0.71 -10.75
CA CYS A 44 -19.47 -1.62 -9.70
C CYS A 44 -20.47 -2.75 -9.42
N PHE A 45 -20.01 -3.79 -8.75
CA PHE A 45 -20.91 -4.84 -8.26
C PHE A 45 -21.70 -4.37 -7.05
N TYR A 46 -23.03 -4.61 -7.04
CA TYR A 46 -23.84 -4.41 -5.84
C TYR A 46 -23.34 -5.20 -4.66
N GLN A 47 -23.45 -4.61 -3.48
CA GLN A 47 -23.11 -5.25 -2.22
C GLN A 47 -24.33 -5.38 -1.33
N ASN A 48 -24.50 -6.56 -0.76
CA ASN A 48 -25.52 -6.85 0.24
C ASN A 48 -24.84 -7.07 1.59
N ASN A 49 -25.10 -6.19 2.57
CA ASN A 49 -24.41 -6.26 3.87
C ASN A 49 -22.88 -6.27 3.71
N ARG A 50 -22.34 -5.41 2.86
CA ARG A 50 -20.91 -5.30 2.56
C ARG A 50 -20.29 -6.55 1.89
N ARG A 51 -21.10 -7.42 1.33
CA ARG A 51 -20.67 -8.61 0.57
C ARG A 51 -21.07 -8.46 -0.89
N CYS A 52 -20.16 -8.76 -1.78
CA CYS A 52 -20.42 -8.77 -3.22
C CYS A 52 -21.64 -9.66 -3.54
N ALA A 53 -22.49 -9.23 -4.47
CA ALA A 53 -23.68 -9.95 -4.90
C ALA A 53 -23.39 -11.37 -5.45
N PHE A 54 -22.14 -11.63 -5.82
CA PHE A 54 -21.68 -12.94 -6.29
C PHE A 54 -20.99 -13.78 -5.22
N LEU A 55 -20.79 -13.26 -4.01
CA LEU A 55 -20.21 -14.02 -2.91
C LEU A 55 -21.29 -14.88 -2.25
N ASN A 56 -21.19 -16.18 -2.41
CA ASN A 56 -22.14 -17.13 -1.83
C ASN A 56 -21.87 -17.44 -0.34
N ASP A 57 -22.73 -18.28 0.24
CA ASP A 57 -22.63 -18.66 1.67
C ASP A 57 -21.39 -19.50 1.99
N GLU A 58 -20.76 -20.10 0.99
CA GLU A 58 -19.51 -20.86 1.12
C GLU A 58 -18.26 -19.95 0.98
N ASN A 59 -18.44 -18.62 0.89
CA ASN A 59 -17.40 -17.64 0.61
C ASN A 59 -16.70 -17.87 -0.77
N LEU A 60 -17.41 -18.41 -1.72
CA LEU A 60 -16.93 -18.61 -3.08
C LEU A 60 -17.66 -17.67 -4.05
N CYS A 61 -16.98 -17.32 -5.15
CA CYS A 61 -17.53 -16.44 -6.18
C CYS A 61 -18.42 -17.23 -7.15
N ASP A 62 -19.71 -16.93 -7.20
CA ASP A 62 -20.64 -17.55 -8.14
C ASP A 62 -20.39 -17.15 -9.60
N LEU A 63 -19.88 -15.93 -9.84
CA LEU A 63 -19.46 -15.49 -11.18
C LEU A 63 -18.34 -16.40 -11.71
N TYR A 64 -17.30 -16.60 -10.90
CA TYR A 64 -16.21 -17.51 -11.23
C TYR A 64 -16.69 -18.96 -11.44
N LYS A 65 -17.60 -19.44 -10.59
CA LYS A 65 -18.15 -20.82 -10.70
C LYS A 65 -18.98 -21.00 -11.97
N ALA A 66 -19.73 -19.97 -12.37
CA ALA A 66 -20.65 -20.07 -13.49
C ALA A 66 -19.97 -19.85 -14.86
N LEU A 67 -19.05 -18.91 -14.96
CA LEU A 67 -18.46 -18.45 -16.23
C LEU A 67 -16.94 -18.65 -16.32
N GLY A 68 -16.30 -19.11 -15.25
CA GLY A 68 -14.86 -19.38 -15.23
C GLY A 68 -13.99 -18.16 -14.92
N PRO A 69 -12.65 -18.33 -14.87
CA PRO A 69 -11.70 -17.29 -14.49
C PRO A 69 -11.68 -16.09 -15.43
N ASP A 70 -11.90 -16.31 -16.72
CA ASP A 70 -11.86 -15.25 -17.74
C ASP A 70 -13.07 -14.29 -17.65
N SER A 71 -14.06 -14.64 -16.83
CA SER A 71 -15.22 -13.77 -16.57
C SER A 71 -14.96 -12.70 -15.53
N LEU A 72 -13.88 -12.79 -14.79
CA LEU A 72 -13.57 -11.79 -13.75
C LEU A 72 -13.18 -10.45 -14.37
N CYS A 73 -13.64 -9.36 -13.77
CA CYS A 73 -13.15 -8.02 -14.08
C CYS A 73 -11.71 -7.84 -13.57
N ASP A 74 -11.01 -6.82 -14.04
CA ASP A 74 -9.62 -6.58 -13.72
C ASP A 74 -9.38 -6.46 -12.22
N THR A 75 -10.22 -5.70 -11.53
CA THR A 75 -10.18 -5.60 -10.06
C THR A 75 -10.18 -6.97 -9.39
N CYS A 76 -11.08 -7.88 -9.79
CA CYS A 76 -11.19 -9.23 -9.22
C CYS A 76 -10.03 -10.15 -9.63
N ARG A 77 -9.52 -9.99 -10.85
CA ARG A 77 -8.46 -10.80 -11.41
C ARG A 77 -7.08 -10.43 -10.88
N LEU A 78 -6.83 -9.13 -10.72
CA LEU A 78 -5.53 -8.61 -10.32
C LEU A 78 -5.33 -8.63 -8.81
N TYR A 79 -6.38 -8.39 -8.02
CA TYR A 79 -6.25 -8.41 -6.55
C TYR A 79 -5.67 -9.74 -6.03
N PRO A 80 -4.73 -9.76 -5.11
CA PRO A 80 -4.17 -8.63 -4.34
C PRO A 80 -2.93 -8.00 -4.99
N ARG A 81 -2.70 -8.21 -6.26
CA ARG A 81 -1.57 -7.61 -6.99
C ARG A 81 -1.86 -6.15 -7.23
N HIS A 82 -0.87 -5.33 -6.99
CA HIS A 82 -0.90 -3.91 -7.22
C HIS A 82 0.19 -3.58 -8.22
N THR A 83 -0.17 -2.87 -9.27
CA THR A 83 0.74 -2.44 -10.33
C THR A 83 0.70 -0.93 -10.39
N GLU A 84 1.85 -0.30 -10.27
CA GLU A 84 2.04 1.12 -10.52
C GLU A 84 2.91 1.26 -11.76
N GLU A 85 2.49 2.13 -12.67
CA GLU A 85 3.19 2.39 -13.92
C GLU A 85 3.65 3.85 -13.93
N TYR A 86 4.94 4.00 -14.13
CA TYR A 86 5.62 5.28 -14.32
C TYR A 86 6.36 5.18 -15.64
N GLU A 87 6.80 6.29 -16.19
CA GLU A 87 7.59 6.27 -17.42
C GLU A 87 8.81 5.35 -17.29
N GLY A 88 8.86 4.31 -18.13
CA GLY A 88 9.96 3.35 -18.15
C GLY A 88 10.07 2.44 -16.92
N LEU A 89 9.16 2.55 -15.95
CA LEU A 89 9.17 1.73 -14.75
C LEU A 89 7.77 1.18 -14.44
N ARG A 90 7.68 -0.13 -14.21
CA ARG A 90 6.49 -0.78 -13.68
C ARG A 90 6.81 -1.45 -12.34
N GLU A 91 6.16 -1.02 -11.29
CA GLU A 91 6.33 -1.60 -9.96
C GLU A 91 5.20 -2.58 -9.65
N LEU A 92 5.57 -3.78 -9.22
CA LEU A 92 4.64 -4.83 -8.80
C LEU A 92 4.73 -5.06 -7.30
N SER A 93 3.60 -4.98 -6.62
CA SER A 93 3.52 -5.23 -5.19
C SER A 93 2.29 -6.05 -4.82
N LEU A 94 2.14 -6.37 -3.53
CA LEU A 94 0.99 -7.08 -2.99
C LEU A 94 0.32 -6.26 -1.90
N SER A 95 -1.00 -6.12 -1.98
CA SER A 95 -1.79 -5.44 -0.96
C SER A 95 -1.85 -6.24 0.34
N LEU A 96 -1.49 -5.58 1.45
CA LEU A 96 -1.62 -6.12 2.81
C LEU A 96 -3.09 -6.32 3.26
N SER A 97 -4.05 -5.78 2.53
CA SER A 97 -5.48 -6.02 2.79
C SER A 97 -5.90 -7.46 2.48
N CYS A 98 -5.10 -8.22 1.72
CA CYS A 98 -5.29 -9.64 1.55
C CYS A 98 -4.62 -10.41 2.70
N PRO A 99 -5.36 -11.19 3.51
CA PRO A 99 -4.81 -11.94 4.63
C PRO A 99 -3.67 -12.90 4.24
N GLU A 100 -3.76 -13.50 3.06
CA GLU A 100 -2.72 -14.42 2.58
C GLU A 100 -1.46 -13.67 2.13
N ALA A 101 -1.62 -12.55 1.40
CA ALA A 101 -0.50 -11.68 1.07
C ALA A 101 0.17 -11.13 2.34
N ALA A 102 -0.61 -10.65 3.30
CA ALA A 102 -0.12 -10.19 4.59
C ALA A 102 0.64 -11.30 5.34
N ARG A 103 0.09 -12.52 5.38
CA ARG A 103 0.77 -13.68 6.00
C ARG A 103 2.13 -13.97 5.36
N ILE A 104 2.20 -13.96 4.03
CA ILE A 104 3.45 -14.20 3.29
C ILE A 104 4.46 -13.10 3.61
N ILE A 105 4.06 -11.83 3.47
CA ILE A 105 4.93 -10.67 3.68
C ILE A 105 5.43 -10.63 5.13
N LEU A 106 4.54 -10.75 6.11
CA LEU A 106 4.90 -10.70 7.53
C LEU A 106 5.70 -11.92 8.02
N SER A 107 5.63 -13.06 7.32
CA SER A 107 6.43 -14.23 7.64
C SER A 107 7.85 -14.16 7.05
N CYS A 108 8.11 -13.24 6.12
CA CYS A 108 9.42 -13.06 5.51
C CYS A 108 10.44 -12.61 6.56
N LYS A 109 11.57 -13.31 6.64
CA LYS A 109 12.66 -13.00 7.58
C LYS A 109 13.76 -12.14 6.94
N GLU A 110 13.84 -12.22 5.62
CA GLU A 110 14.83 -11.47 4.85
C GLU A 110 14.42 -10.00 4.73
N PRO A 111 15.38 -9.08 4.61
CA PRO A 111 15.10 -7.70 4.26
C PRO A 111 14.33 -7.59 2.94
N VAL A 112 13.46 -6.60 2.84
CA VAL A 112 12.79 -6.26 1.58
C VAL A 112 13.84 -5.87 0.55
N ARG A 113 13.69 -6.37 -0.66
CA ARG A 113 14.53 -6.05 -1.81
C ARG A 113 13.64 -5.82 -3.01
N PHE A 114 13.99 -4.85 -3.82
CA PHE A 114 13.43 -4.70 -5.14
C PHE A 114 14.18 -5.64 -6.09
N LEU A 115 13.43 -6.36 -6.90
CA LEU A 115 13.96 -7.18 -7.99
C LEU A 115 13.70 -6.42 -9.28
N GLU A 116 14.75 -6.13 -10.02
CA GLU A 116 14.67 -5.41 -11.29
C GLU A 116 14.73 -6.41 -12.43
N GLU A 117 13.85 -6.23 -13.40
CA GLU A 117 13.79 -7.02 -14.63
C GLU A 117 13.61 -6.07 -15.81
N GLU A 118 14.50 -6.10 -16.76
CA GLU A 118 14.39 -5.31 -17.99
C GLU A 118 13.38 -5.96 -18.94
N THR A 119 12.50 -5.16 -19.53
CA THR A 119 11.53 -5.59 -20.54
C THR A 119 11.76 -4.81 -21.84
N ASP A 120 11.39 -5.42 -22.96
CA ASP A 120 11.45 -4.78 -24.30
C ASP A 120 10.14 -4.03 -24.63
N GLU A 121 9.30 -3.70 -23.64
CA GLU A 121 8.07 -2.95 -23.85
C GLU A 121 8.39 -1.49 -24.18
N GLU A 122 7.66 -0.93 -25.15
CA GLU A 122 7.80 0.46 -25.53
C GLU A 122 7.13 1.34 -24.45
N ASP A 123 7.86 2.37 -24.01
CA ASP A 123 7.33 3.33 -23.05
C ASP A 123 6.45 4.36 -23.76
N ASP A 124 5.33 4.70 -23.17
CA ASP A 124 4.46 5.80 -23.59
C ASP A 124 4.78 7.02 -22.73
N PHE A 125 5.56 7.95 -23.32
CA PHE A 125 6.04 9.13 -22.59
C PHE A 125 4.95 10.20 -22.54
N GLU A 126 4.34 10.37 -21.36
CA GLU A 126 3.55 11.56 -21.02
C GLU A 126 4.44 12.65 -20.36
N GLU A 127 3.89 13.83 -20.03
CA GLU A 127 4.59 14.84 -19.25
C GLU A 127 4.87 14.36 -17.83
N PHE A 128 6.13 14.08 -17.52
CA PHE A 128 6.58 13.49 -16.28
C PHE A 128 7.69 14.33 -15.63
N ASP A 129 7.60 14.60 -14.34
CA ASP A 129 8.66 15.27 -13.59
C ASP A 129 9.74 14.27 -13.17
N PHE A 130 10.69 14.07 -14.05
CA PHE A 130 11.79 13.13 -13.88
C PHE A 130 12.67 13.44 -12.67
N MET A 131 12.87 14.73 -12.36
CA MET A 131 13.68 15.13 -11.22
C MET A 131 12.99 14.77 -9.91
N MET A 132 11.72 15.14 -9.77
CA MET A 132 10.94 14.80 -8.58
C MET A 132 10.82 13.29 -8.39
N PHE A 133 10.62 12.54 -9.47
CA PHE A 133 10.52 11.08 -9.40
C PHE A 133 11.84 10.46 -8.91
N SER A 134 12.99 10.83 -9.49
CA SER A 134 14.29 10.33 -9.05
C SER A 134 14.56 10.64 -7.58
N GLN A 135 14.24 11.86 -7.12
CA GLN A 135 14.39 12.23 -5.72
C GLN A 135 13.48 11.43 -4.78
N LEU A 136 12.27 11.08 -5.22
CA LEU A 136 11.37 10.21 -4.46
C LEU A 136 11.90 8.79 -4.38
N GLU A 137 12.47 8.25 -5.46
CA GLU A 137 13.12 6.92 -5.45
C GLU A 137 14.31 6.90 -4.49
N ASP A 138 15.22 7.87 -4.59
CA ASP A 138 16.38 7.97 -3.70
C ASP A 138 15.96 8.13 -2.24
N THR A 139 14.92 8.95 -1.98
CA THR A 139 14.35 9.11 -0.64
C THR A 139 13.76 7.80 -0.12
N ARG A 140 13.04 7.07 -0.95
CA ARG A 140 12.48 5.76 -0.62
C ARG A 140 13.57 4.76 -0.23
N ASP A 141 14.67 4.73 -0.97
CA ASP A 141 15.78 3.83 -0.67
C ASP A 141 16.43 4.14 0.69
N VAL A 142 16.62 5.40 1.02
CA VAL A 142 17.10 5.81 2.34
C VAL A 142 16.09 5.43 3.42
N LEU A 143 14.78 5.63 3.21
CA LEU A 143 13.72 5.21 4.13
C LEU A 143 13.74 3.69 4.38
N PHE A 144 13.91 2.87 3.34
CA PHE A 144 14.05 1.42 3.49
C PHE A 144 15.28 1.05 4.31
N ARG A 145 16.43 1.68 4.08
CA ARG A 145 17.65 1.46 4.86
C ARG A 145 17.45 1.83 6.34
N ILE A 146 16.79 2.94 6.62
CA ILE A 146 16.43 3.37 7.99
C ILE A 146 15.54 2.31 8.65
N LEU A 147 14.41 1.97 8.02
CA LEU A 147 13.41 1.08 8.62
C LEU A 147 13.90 -0.35 8.78
N GLN A 148 14.81 -0.80 7.93
CA GLN A 148 15.40 -2.14 7.98
C GLN A 148 16.64 -2.25 8.88
N ASN A 149 17.15 -1.15 9.42
CA ASN A 149 18.28 -1.15 10.33
C ASN A 149 17.87 -1.71 11.71
N ARG A 150 17.89 -3.04 11.82
CA ARG A 150 17.44 -3.76 13.04
C ARG A 150 18.40 -3.68 14.21
N GLU A 151 19.53 -3.03 14.08
CA GLU A 151 20.44 -2.72 15.19
C GLU A 151 19.84 -1.61 16.08
N LEU A 152 18.94 -0.81 15.52
CA LEU A 152 18.23 0.25 16.25
C LEU A 152 16.83 -0.20 16.70
N PRO A 153 16.35 0.32 17.84
CA PRO A 153 14.97 0.13 18.28
C PRO A 153 13.97 0.60 17.21
N LEU A 154 12.86 -0.10 17.09
CA LEU A 154 11.82 0.22 16.09
C LEU A 154 11.40 1.69 16.15
N GLN A 155 11.25 2.24 17.34
CA GLN A 155 10.82 3.60 17.54
C GLN A 155 11.82 4.63 17.00
N GLU A 156 13.12 4.42 17.18
CA GLU A 156 14.14 5.30 16.61
C GLU A 156 14.12 5.27 15.10
N ARG A 157 13.95 4.07 14.50
CA ARG A 157 13.81 3.92 13.05
C ARG A 157 12.58 4.66 12.51
N MET A 158 11.43 4.52 13.17
CA MET A 158 10.20 5.21 12.79
C MET A 158 10.36 6.72 12.90
N THR A 159 10.99 7.20 13.98
CA THR A 159 11.24 8.64 14.15
C THR A 159 12.19 9.19 13.09
N ALA A 160 13.26 8.47 12.78
CA ALA A 160 14.19 8.88 11.72
C ALA A 160 13.49 8.95 10.35
N ALA A 161 12.65 7.96 10.03
CA ALA A 161 11.88 7.95 8.79
C ALA A 161 10.86 9.10 8.73
N GLU A 162 10.15 9.37 9.84
CA GLU A 162 9.21 10.50 9.96
C GLU A 162 9.94 11.84 9.77
N GLN A 163 11.11 12.02 10.40
CA GLN A 163 11.90 13.22 10.27
C GLN A 163 12.44 13.45 8.85
N LEU A 164 12.91 12.40 8.19
CA LEU A 164 13.34 12.49 6.81
C LEU A 164 12.17 12.92 5.90
N ALA A 165 11.01 12.28 6.04
CA ALA A 165 9.83 12.62 5.25
C ALA A 165 9.35 14.05 5.50
N GLU A 166 9.37 14.52 6.75
CA GLU A 166 9.03 15.89 7.11
C GLU A 166 10.02 16.92 6.51
N GLN A 167 11.31 16.65 6.60
CA GLN A 167 12.33 17.54 6.03
C GLN A 167 12.25 17.57 4.50
N TYR A 168 11.99 16.43 3.87
CA TYR A 168 11.71 16.37 2.43
C TYR A 168 10.50 17.23 2.06
N GLN A 169 9.39 17.09 2.79
CA GLN A 169 8.18 17.88 2.55
C GLN A 169 8.45 19.39 2.69
N ILE A 170 9.23 19.80 3.69
CA ILE A 170 9.61 21.20 3.88
C ILE A 170 10.43 21.69 2.69
N CYS A 171 11.38 20.91 2.17
CA CYS A 171 12.14 21.28 0.99
C CYS A 171 11.24 21.52 -0.21
N MET A 172 10.25 20.65 -0.43
CA MET A 172 9.28 20.80 -1.52
C MET A 172 8.40 22.05 -1.35
N GLU A 173 7.85 22.28 -0.16
CA GLU A 173 6.97 23.44 0.11
C GLU A 173 7.71 24.78 0.00
N GLU A 174 8.98 24.81 0.36
CA GLU A 174 9.82 26.00 0.28
C GLU A 174 10.56 26.16 -1.06
N GLN A 175 10.26 25.28 -2.03
CA GLN A 175 10.89 25.26 -3.37
C GLN A 175 12.41 25.14 -3.29
N ARG A 176 12.89 24.25 -2.44
CA ARG A 176 14.31 23.96 -2.20
C ARG A 176 14.67 22.54 -2.60
N GLU A 177 14.20 22.10 -3.77
CA GLU A 177 14.39 20.73 -4.28
C GLU A 177 15.87 20.34 -4.36
N TYR A 178 16.76 21.33 -4.61
CA TYR A 178 18.21 21.11 -4.66
C TYR A 178 18.84 20.73 -3.30
N ASP A 179 18.16 21.03 -2.20
CA ASP A 179 18.64 20.68 -0.85
C ASP A 179 18.32 19.22 -0.49
N ILE A 180 17.48 18.56 -1.27
CA ILE A 180 17.07 17.16 -1.02
C ILE A 180 18.28 16.22 -1.12
N ASP A 181 19.15 16.40 -2.10
CA ASP A 181 20.36 15.59 -2.23
C ASP A 181 21.31 15.70 -1.02
N ASP A 182 21.43 16.92 -0.46
CA ASP A 182 22.23 17.14 0.74
C ASP A 182 21.56 16.53 1.98
N LEU A 183 20.24 16.59 2.05
CA LEU A 183 19.43 15.94 3.09
C LEU A 183 19.64 14.42 3.05
N LEU A 184 19.52 13.79 1.89
CA LEU A 184 19.68 12.34 1.74
C LEU A 184 21.12 11.92 2.10
N ARG A 185 22.14 12.61 1.61
CA ARG A 185 23.55 12.37 1.96
C ARG A 185 23.80 12.45 3.48
N LYS A 186 23.13 13.37 4.19
CA LYS A 186 23.21 13.46 5.65
C LYS A 186 22.72 12.16 6.29
N TYR A 187 21.54 11.67 5.91
CA TYR A 187 20.98 10.43 6.48
C TYR A 187 21.78 9.19 6.10
N GLU A 188 22.26 9.10 4.87
CA GLU A 188 23.13 8.03 4.40
C GLU A 188 24.44 7.94 5.22
N LYS A 189 25.07 9.09 5.45
CA LYS A 189 26.26 9.16 6.28
C LYS A 189 26.00 8.64 7.70
N HIS A 190 24.90 9.06 8.32
CA HIS A 190 24.52 8.58 9.66
C HIS A 190 24.22 7.07 9.70
N LEU A 191 23.64 6.52 8.61
CA LEU A 191 23.45 5.09 8.46
C LEU A 191 24.78 4.32 8.36
N GLU A 192 25.74 4.84 7.57
CA GLU A 192 27.05 4.23 7.37
C GLU A 192 27.93 4.30 8.63
N GLU A 193 27.86 5.40 9.36
CA GLU A 193 28.62 5.63 10.59
C GLU A 193 27.98 5.00 11.83
N GLY A 194 26.73 4.50 11.72
CA GLY A 194 25.98 3.95 12.86
C GLY A 194 25.55 5.02 13.89
N THR A 195 25.45 6.28 13.47
CA THR A 195 25.11 7.45 14.31
C THR A 195 23.70 7.99 14.10
N LEU A 196 22.81 7.18 13.54
CA LEU A 196 21.43 7.61 13.23
C LEU A 196 20.66 8.06 14.49
N SER A 197 20.89 7.39 15.63
CA SER A 197 20.29 7.80 16.93
C SER A 197 20.70 9.21 17.36
N GLU A 198 21.93 9.62 17.05
CA GLU A 198 22.43 10.97 17.34
C GLU A 198 21.71 11.98 16.44
N CYS A 199 21.55 11.68 15.15
CA CYS A 199 20.82 12.51 14.20
C CYS A 199 19.35 12.72 14.65
N VAL A 200 18.70 11.64 15.11
CA VAL A 200 17.33 11.71 15.65
C VAL A 200 17.27 12.61 16.90
N ALA A 201 18.21 12.44 17.82
CA ALA A 201 18.26 13.21 19.05
C ALA A 201 18.50 14.71 18.80
N GLU A 202 19.39 15.05 17.88
CA GLU A 202 19.67 16.45 17.48
C GLU A 202 18.41 17.12 16.90
N SER A 203 17.74 16.44 15.96
CA SER A 203 16.51 16.95 15.35
C SER A 203 15.36 17.14 16.37
N LEU A 204 15.22 16.23 17.34
CA LEU A 204 14.25 16.38 18.42
C LEU A 204 14.58 17.56 19.33
N ALA A 205 15.87 17.75 19.65
CA ALA A 205 16.32 18.86 20.46
C ALA A 205 16.08 20.23 19.79
N GLU A 206 16.27 20.33 18.48
CA GLU A 206 15.94 21.52 17.68
C GLU A 206 14.44 21.88 17.77
N LYS A 207 13.57 20.89 17.84
CA LYS A 207 12.13 21.04 18.02
C LYS A 207 11.71 21.27 19.48
N GLY A 208 12.67 21.30 20.40
CA GLY A 208 12.39 21.44 21.84
C GLY A 208 11.71 20.22 22.47
N VAL A 209 11.83 19.06 21.82
CA VAL A 209 11.27 17.79 22.31
C VAL A 209 12.38 17.02 23.04
N ASP A 210 12.17 16.72 24.32
CA ASP A 210 13.06 15.84 25.06
C ASP A 210 12.90 14.39 24.56
N ALA A 211 14.00 13.77 24.15
CA ALA A 211 14.02 12.38 23.66
C ALA A 211 13.40 11.39 24.68
N ALA A 212 13.50 11.67 25.98
CA ALA A 212 12.87 10.86 27.02
C ALA A 212 11.33 11.03 27.04
N SER A 213 10.82 12.21 26.69
CA SER A 213 9.38 12.46 26.62
C SER A 213 8.74 11.88 25.34
N PHE A 214 9.54 11.62 24.31
CA PHE A 214 9.11 10.99 23.08
C PHE A 214 8.63 9.53 23.29
N HIS A 215 9.19 8.86 24.26
CA HIS A 215 8.81 7.50 24.69
C HIS A 215 7.67 7.49 25.72
N ALA A 216 7.04 8.65 26.00
CA ALA A 216 6.07 8.78 27.08
C ALA A 216 4.80 7.94 26.79
N TYR A 217 4.33 7.27 27.84
CA TYR A 217 3.12 6.48 27.89
C TYR A 217 1.90 7.18 27.26
N ASP A 218 1.77 8.50 27.43
CA ASP A 218 0.67 9.30 26.89
C ASP A 218 0.61 9.31 25.35
N ARG A 219 1.74 9.25 24.66
CA ARG A 219 1.79 9.16 23.19
C ARG A 219 1.35 7.77 22.75
N GLN A 220 1.86 6.72 23.36
CA GLN A 220 1.46 5.34 23.07
C GLN A 220 -0.04 5.12 23.30
N VAL A 221 -0.60 5.71 24.36
CA VAL A 221 -2.05 5.66 24.63
C VAL A 221 -2.86 6.38 23.57
N LYS A 222 -2.38 7.53 23.05
CA LYS A 222 -3.05 8.25 21.96
C LYS A 222 -3.01 7.44 20.64
N GLU A 223 -1.88 6.84 20.32
CA GLU A 223 -1.72 5.98 19.13
C GLU A 223 -2.63 4.74 19.22
N LEU A 224 -2.68 4.09 20.39
CA LEU A 224 -3.61 2.99 20.65
C LEU A 224 -5.08 3.43 20.57
N ALA A 225 -5.40 4.66 20.98
CA ALA A 225 -6.75 5.20 20.88
C ALA A 225 -7.17 5.41 19.41
N VAL A 226 -6.24 5.84 18.54
CA VAL A 226 -6.47 5.93 17.09
C VAL A 226 -6.74 4.53 16.51
N LEU A 227 -5.90 3.55 16.83
CA LEU A 227 -6.08 2.16 16.37
C LEU A 227 -7.42 1.57 16.84
N ARG A 228 -7.85 1.88 18.08
CA ARG A 228 -9.15 1.46 18.59
C ARG A 228 -10.34 2.16 17.93
N GLY A 229 -10.11 3.32 17.33
CA GLY A 229 -11.11 4.06 16.56
C GLY A 229 -11.29 3.53 15.12
N LEU A 230 -10.41 2.66 14.64
CA LEU A 230 -10.52 2.06 13.33
C LEU A 230 -11.72 1.10 13.26
N GLU A 231 -12.32 1.00 12.09
CA GLU A 231 -13.41 0.07 11.86
C GLU A 231 -12.95 -1.37 12.05
N ARG A 232 -13.69 -2.11 12.87
CA ARG A 232 -13.39 -3.50 13.17
C ARG A 232 -14.04 -4.40 12.14
N LEU A 233 -13.23 -5.11 11.41
CA LEU A 233 -13.70 -6.09 10.44
C LEU A 233 -14.05 -7.43 11.09
N ARG A 234 -13.50 -7.73 12.27
CA ARG A 234 -13.68 -9.00 13.00
C ARG A 234 -13.71 -8.79 14.51
N PRO A 235 -14.49 -9.62 15.25
CA PRO A 235 -14.57 -9.56 16.71
C PRO A 235 -13.22 -9.81 17.41
N GLU A 236 -12.34 -10.62 16.82
CA GLU A 236 -11.02 -11.00 17.35
C GLU A 236 -10.06 -9.82 17.44
N TRP A 237 -10.38 -8.68 16.82
CA TRP A 237 -9.58 -7.46 16.93
C TRP A 237 -9.45 -6.93 18.37
N ASP A 238 -10.35 -7.34 19.27
CA ASP A 238 -10.37 -6.92 20.68
C ASP A 238 -9.56 -7.80 21.63
N THR A 239 -8.98 -8.90 21.15
CA THR A 239 -8.19 -9.84 21.94
C THR A 239 -6.70 -9.56 21.85
#